data_189ab1ee6a964e3224f2da85d0bf04e4
#
_entry.id   189ab1ee6a964e3224f2da85d0bf04e4
#
_cell.length_a   1.000
_cell.length_b   1.000
_cell.length_c   1.000
_cell.angle_alpha   90.00
_cell.angle_beta   90.00
_cell.angle_gamma   90.00
#
_symmetry.space_group_name_H-M   'P 1'
#
loop_
_entity.id
_entity.type
_entity.pdbx_description
1 polymer ?
#
loop_
_entity_poly.entity_id
_entity_poly.type
_entity_poly.pdbx_seq_one_letter_code
_entity_poly.pdbx_strand_id
1 'polypeptide(L)'
;LEQFTTSNARIARNVRGGVYRSKFLRDLCLCEELTESLSKICGIALLPHTLPHQLGHLNYNPLEVGENVDKWHVDTLRIDFVMFVTDPKLVVGGEFEYYRGTKHEVAQLSAAGEPLDPSKIVAPDMPGPGYAVLQQGNMVVHRAKGLREAGERITMVNGYVPRDISFPDFSRFDQLYLVDPKDVAASEYTRHMSWMVRERLNADLSDFAFSEDKESMADRFEQLAELMATTAKELREAGSAKVEHFGDG
;
A
#
# COMPACT_ATOMS: atom_id res chain seq x y z
N LEU A 1 -6.07 17.42 11.20
CA LEU A 1 -6.50 16.19 10.49
C LEU A 1 -7.25 15.23 11.39
N GLU A 2 -6.98 15.21 12.68
CA GLU A 2 -7.61 14.31 13.65
C GLU A 2 -9.16 14.34 13.60
N GLN A 3 -9.77 15.50 13.39
CA GLN A 3 -11.23 15.63 13.21
C GLN A 3 -11.80 14.83 12.03
N PHE A 4 -10.96 14.34 11.13
CA PHE A 4 -11.33 13.52 9.97
C PHE A 4 -11.01 12.03 10.17
N THR A 5 -10.62 11.63 11.39
CA THR A 5 -10.38 10.21 11.66
C THR A 5 -11.66 9.40 11.50
N THR A 6 -11.51 8.27 10.85
CA THR A 6 -12.55 7.27 10.67
C THR A 6 -12.04 5.91 11.14
N SER A 7 -12.95 4.97 11.36
CA SER A 7 -12.63 3.57 11.53
C SER A 7 -13.00 2.81 10.26
N ASN A 8 -12.22 1.81 9.92
CA ASN A 8 -12.54 0.86 8.86
C ASN A 8 -12.34 -0.58 9.34
N ALA A 9 -12.52 -1.55 8.45
CA ALA A 9 -12.44 -2.97 8.79
C ALA A 9 -11.05 -3.42 9.28
N ARG A 10 -9.99 -2.62 9.05
CA ARG A 10 -8.60 -2.96 9.35
C ARG A 10 -8.02 -2.11 10.47
N ILE A 11 -8.25 -0.81 10.46
CA ILE A 11 -7.61 0.15 11.36
C ILE A 11 -8.67 0.96 12.10
N ALA A 12 -8.59 0.94 13.43
CA ALA A 12 -9.57 1.58 14.31
C ALA A 12 -9.61 3.11 14.16
N ARG A 13 -8.45 3.77 13.94
CA ARG A 13 -8.35 5.22 13.77
C ARG A 13 -7.42 5.56 12.63
N ASN A 14 -7.97 6.07 11.54
CA ASN A 14 -7.16 6.43 10.36
C ASN A 14 -7.77 7.62 9.60
N VAL A 15 -6.95 8.24 8.76
CA VAL A 15 -7.39 9.19 7.74
C VAL A 15 -6.88 8.68 6.39
N ARG A 16 -7.77 8.18 5.56
CA ARG A 16 -7.46 7.79 4.19
C ARG A 16 -7.49 9.01 3.27
N GLY A 17 -6.64 9.02 2.24
CA GLY A 17 -6.59 10.11 1.27
C GLY A 17 -6.25 11.46 1.90
N GLY A 18 -5.20 11.52 2.71
CA GLY A 18 -4.77 12.76 3.36
C GLY A 18 -4.51 13.90 2.38
N VAL A 19 -4.17 13.58 1.12
CA VAL A 19 -3.98 14.55 0.02
C VAL A 19 -5.24 15.35 -0.30
N TYR A 20 -6.43 14.81 -0.02
CA TYR A 20 -7.70 15.53 -0.16
C TYR A 20 -8.01 16.45 1.02
N ARG A 21 -7.35 16.23 2.16
CA ARG A 21 -7.63 16.91 3.43
C ARG A 21 -6.60 17.97 3.79
N SER A 22 -5.39 17.89 3.25
CA SER A 22 -4.28 18.77 3.60
C SER A 22 -3.46 19.15 2.36
N LYS A 23 -3.31 20.45 2.15
CA LYS A 23 -2.41 20.95 1.11
C LYS A 23 -0.97 20.48 1.35
N PHE A 24 -0.51 20.53 2.62
CA PHE A 24 0.83 20.05 2.99
C PHE A 24 1.03 18.59 2.59
N LEU A 25 0.09 17.68 2.94
CA LEU A 25 0.20 16.27 2.56
C LEU A 25 0.16 16.10 1.04
N ARG A 26 -0.67 16.83 0.34
CA ARG A 26 -0.70 16.79 -1.12
C ARG A 26 0.64 17.21 -1.72
N ASP A 27 1.20 18.33 -1.27
CA ASP A 27 2.47 18.82 -1.78
C ASP A 27 3.61 17.85 -1.46
N LEU A 28 3.62 17.25 -0.26
CA LEU A 28 4.61 16.25 0.15
C LEU A 28 4.48 14.93 -0.66
N CYS A 29 3.28 14.40 -0.76
CA CYS A 29 3.04 13.11 -1.41
C CYS A 29 3.25 13.15 -2.93
N LEU A 30 3.12 14.33 -3.54
CA LEU A 30 3.33 14.57 -4.97
C LEU A 30 4.66 15.27 -5.26
N CYS A 31 5.55 15.41 -4.28
CA CYS A 31 6.84 16.06 -4.43
C CYS A 31 7.74 15.28 -5.41
N GLU A 32 8.17 15.95 -6.47
CA GLU A 32 9.01 15.35 -7.51
C GLU A 32 10.39 14.98 -6.95
N GLU A 33 11.03 15.85 -6.16
CA GLU A 33 12.35 15.62 -5.58
C GLU A 33 12.35 14.40 -4.62
N LEU A 34 11.27 14.24 -3.85
CA LEU A 34 11.09 13.05 -3.00
C LEU A 34 10.94 11.80 -3.87
N THR A 35 10.09 11.85 -4.89
CA THR A 35 9.84 10.72 -5.81
C THR A 35 11.11 10.32 -6.56
N GLU A 36 11.91 11.28 -7.03
CA GLU A 36 13.21 11.02 -7.67
C GLU A 36 14.21 10.39 -6.69
N SER A 37 14.25 10.87 -5.45
CA SER A 37 15.13 10.32 -4.42
C SER A 37 14.79 8.87 -4.12
N LEU A 38 13.49 8.55 -3.96
CA LEU A 38 13.01 7.19 -3.77
C LEU A 38 13.27 6.30 -4.99
N SER A 39 13.10 6.85 -6.20
CA SER A 39 13.43 6.15 -7.45
C SER A 39 14.89 5.73 -7.51
N LYS A 40 15.80 6.60 -7.09
CA LYS A 40 17.24 6.29 -7.01
C LYS A 40 17.52 5.18 -6.00
N ILE A 41 16.89 5.22 -4.83
CA ILE A 41 17.04 4.19 -3.79
C ILE A 41 16.51 2.83 -4.29
N CYS A 42 15.35 2.82 -4.94
CA CYS A 42 14.74 1.59 -5.46
C CYS A 42 15.38 1.07 -6.74
N GLY A 43 16.19 1.87 -7.45
CA GLY A 43 16.77 1.53 -8.74
C GLY A 43 15.77 1.44 -9.89
N ILE A 44 14.55 1.96 -9.71
CA ILE A 44 13.49 2.01 -10.72
C ILE A 44 12.80 3.38 -10.70
N ALA A 45 12.37 3.86 -11.86
CA ALA A 45 11.59 5.10 -11.93
C ALA A 45 10.21 4.90 -11.30
N LEU A 46 9.90 5.72 -10.29
CA LEU A 46 8.64 5.71 -9.56
C LEU A 46 7.75 6.91 -9.96
N LEU A 47 6.47 6.74 -9.72
CA LEU A 47 5.45 7.79 -9.69
C LEU A 47 4.68 7.68 -8.38
N PRO A 48 4.16 8.78 -7.81
CA PRO A 48 3.16 8.70 -6.76
C PRO A 48 1.99 7.82 -7.21
N HIS A 49 1.43 7.03 -6.31
CA HIS A 49 0.36 6.10 -6.66
C HIS A 49 -0.83 6.82 -7.29
N THR A 50 -1.40 6.25 -8.34
CA THR A 50 -2.52 6.84 -9.09
C THR A 50 -3.89 6.61 -8.43
N LEU A 51 -3.91 6.01 -7.23
CA LEU A 51 -5.02 5.95 -6.30
C LEU A 51 -4.80 6.99 -5.19
N PRO A 52 -5.39 8.19 -5.24
CA PRO A 52 -5.14 9.25 -4.26
C PRO A 52 -5.45 8.88 -2.81
N HIS A 53 -6.39 7.94 -2.56
CA HIS A 53 -6.65 7.41 -1.22
C HIS A 53 -5.47 6.63 -0.62
N GLN A 54 -4.50 6.21 -1.44
CA GLN A 54 -3.24 5.61 -1.01
C GLN A 54 -2.13 6.63 -0.71
N LEU A 55 -2.43 7.93 -0.87
CA LEU A 55 -1.48 9.02 -0.64
C LEU A 55 -1.77 9.75 0.66
N GLY A 56 -0.73 9.86 1.51
CA GLY A 56 -0.85 10.55 2.79
C GLY A 56 -1.84 9.88 3.75
N HIS A 57 -1.90 8.55 3.75
CA HIS A 57 -2.72 7.77 4.67
C HIS A 57 -2.14 7.87 6.08
N LEU A 58 -2.92 8.36 7.03
CA LEU A 58 -2.51 8.50 8.42
C LEU A 58 -3.13 7.40 9.28
N ASN A 59 -2.28 6.71 10.05
CA ASN A 59 -2.69 5.73 11.05
C ASN A 59 -2.40 6.29 12.44
N TYR A 60 -3.44 6.39 13.24
CA TYR A 60 -3.38 6.77 14.65
C TYR A 60 -3.40 5.51 15.52
N ASN A 61 -2.79 5.58 16.70
CA ASN A 61 -2.98 4.52 17.69
C ASN A 61 -4.46 4.39 18.07
N PRO A 62 -4.93 3.17 18.39
CA PRO A 62 -6.24 2.96 19.01
C PRO A 62 -6.37 3.78 20.32
N LEU A 63 -7.58 4.00 20.79
CA LEU A 63 -7.85 4.67 22.06
C LEU A 63 -7.49 3.77 23.26
N GLU A 64 -7.62 2.47 23.06
CA GLU A 64 -7.31 1.47 24.08
C GLU A 64 -5.82 1.12 24.05
N VAL A 65 -5.19 1.19 25.23
CA VAL A 65 -3.79 0.80 25.41
C VAL A 65 -3.65 -0.70 25.23
N GLY A 66 -2.62 -1.12 24.51
CA GLY A 66 -2.34 -2.54 24.23
C GLY A 66 -2.97 -3.07 22.95
N GLU A 67 -3.95 -2.38 22.36
CA GLU A 67 -4.50 -2.76 21.07
C GLU A 67 -3.53 -2.39 19.93
N ASN A 68 -3.27 -3.34 19.03
CA ASN A 68 -2.40 -3.09 17.87
C ASN A 68 -3.05 -2.09 16.91
N VAL A 69 -2.22 -1.20 16.34
CA VAL A 69 -2.65 -0.27 15.29
C VAL A 69 -3.01 -1.06 14.04
N ASP A 70 -2.17 -2.05 13.68
CA ASP A 70 -2.43 -2.98 12.59
C ASP A 70 -1.77 -4.34 12.90
N LYS A 71 -2.41 -5.43 12.47
CA LYS A 71 -1.91 -6.79 12.64
C LYS A 71 -0.88 -7.15 11.56
N TRP A 72 -0.31 -8.37 11.64
CA TRP A 72 0.58 -8.88 10.61
C TRP A 72 -0.11 -8.97 9.25
N HIS A 73 0.44 -8.29 8.25
CA HIS A 73 -0.12 -8.21 6.90
C HIS A 73 0.95 -7.88 5.85
N VAL A 74 0.56 -7.92 4.60
CA VAL A 74 1.25 -7.26 3.48
C VAL A 74 0.33 -6.19 2.90
N ASP A 75 0.90 -5.16 2.32
CA ASP A 75 0.13 -4.15 1.60
C ASP A 75 -0.22 -4.58 0.18
N THR A 76 -1.18 -3.90 -0.42
CA THR A 76 -1.46 -4.00 -1.87
C THR A 76 -0.58 -3.06 -2.69
N LEU A 77 0.31 -2.31 -2.04
CA LEU A 77 1.26 -1.40 -2.66
C LEU A 77 2.57 -2.12 -2.99
N ARG A 78 3.11 -1.89 -4.18
CA ARG A 78 4.41 -2.44 -4.55
C ARG A 78 5.53 -1.75 -3.76
N ILE A 79 5.54 -0.44 -3.75
CA ILE A 79 6.49 0.40 -3.00
C ILE A 79 5.69 1.39 -2.18
N ASP A 80 6.02 1.48 -0.93
CA ASP A 80 5.50 2.48 -0.02
C ASP A 80 6.55 2.84 1.03
N PHE A 81 6.30 3.93 1.73
CA PHE A 81 7.01 4.19 2.97
C PHE A 81 6.03 4.38 4.13
N VAL A 82 6.47 3.98 5.31
CA VAL A 82 5.81 4.23 6.58
C VAL A 82 6.65 5.21 7.37
N MET A 83 6.19 6.46 7.47
CA MET A 83 6.88 7.55 8.15
C MET A 83 6.27 7.80 9.52
N PHE A 84 7.10 7.97 10.55
CA PHE A 84 6.64 8.44 11.85
C PHE A 84 6.42 9.95 11.82
N VAL A 85 5.19 10.37 12.11
CA VAL A 85 4.79 11.79 12.20
C VAL A 85 5.04 12.31 13.61
N THR A 86 4.67 11.52 14.63
CA THR A 86 5.01 11.78 16.03
C THR A 86 6.38 11.20 16.37
N ASP A 87 7.02 11.73 17.39
CA ASP A 87 8.31 11.20 17.86
C ASP A 87 8.13 9.83 18.52
N PRO A 88 8.66 8.73 17.94
CA PRO A 88 8.53 7.40 18.50
C PRO A 88 9.23 7.25 19.87
N LYS A 89 10.16 8.14 20.21
CA LYS A 89 10.87 8.12 21.50
C LYS A 89 10.05 8.68 22.67
N LEU A 90 8.94 9.36 22.37
CA LEU A 90 8.05 9.93 23.38
C LEU A 90 6.91 8.99 23.80
N VAL A 91 6.85 7.80 23.22
CA VAL A 91 5.83 6.79 23.52
C VAL A 91 6.45 5.45 23.93
N VAL A 92 5.73 4.66 24.69
CA VAL A 92 6.13 3.31 25.08
C VAL A 92 5.30 2.31 24.24
N GLY A 93 5.97 1.53 23.40
CA GLY A 93 5.31 0.67 22.44
C GLY A 93 5.08 1.37 21.08
N GLY A 94 4.17 0.84 20.28
CA GLY A 94 3.85 1.40 18.97
C GLY A 94 4.90 1.14 17.89
N GLU A 95 5.78 0.17 18.12
CA GLU A 95 6.85 -0.18 17.19
C GLU A 95 6.26 -0.60 15.84
N PHE A 96 6.91 -0.19 14.75
CA PHE A 96 6.77 -0.85 13.46
C PHE A 96 7.65 -2.10 13.49
N GLU A 97 7.10 -3.24 13.15
CA GLU A 97 7.84 -4.50 13.09
C GLU A 97 7.66 -5.16 11.72
N TYR A 98 8.71 -5.80 11.22
CA TYR A 98 8.64 -6.63 10.02
C TYR A 98 9.28 -8.01 10.26
N TYR A 99 8.85 -8.98 9.47
CA TYR A 99 9.35 -10.34 9.52
C TYR A 99 10.43 -10.57 8.47
N ARG A 100 11.61 -11.04 8.88
CA ARG A 100 12.74 -11.40 8.00
C ARG A 100 12.55 -12.78 7.40
N GLY A 101 11.52 -12.94 6.61
CA GLY A 101 11.17 -14.15 5.88
C GLY A 101 10.30 -13.80 4.69
N THR A 102 9.84 -14.81 3.97
CA THR A 102 8.95 -14.62 2.83
C THR A 102 7.48 -14.55 3.28
N LYS A 103 6.64 -13.85 2.53
CA LYS A 103 5.19 -13.87 2.78
C LYS A 103 4.59 -15.28 2.65
N HIS A 104 5.20 -16.16 1.83
CA HIS A 104 4.76 -17.54 1.68
C HIS A 104 5.05 -18.38 2.94
N GLU A 105 6.24 -18.18 3.54
CA GLU A 105 6.58 -18.80 4.84
C GLU A 105 5.56 -18.37 5.91
N VAL A 106 5.30 -17.06 6.01
CA VAL A 106 4.34 -16.55 6.99
C VAL A 106 2.92 -17.09 6.73
N ALA A 107 2.49 -17.16 5.47
CA ALA A 107 1.19 -17.73 5.11
C ALA A 107 1.09 -19.21 5.50
N GLN A 108 2.16 -20.02 5.33
CA GLN A 108 2.21 -21.40 5.74
C GLN A 108 2.12 -21.56 7.27
N LEU A 109 2.91 -20.79 8.02
CA LEU A 109 2.86 -20.77 9.49
C LEU A 109 1.46 -20.39 9.99
N SER A 110 0.89 -19.32 9.44
CA SER A 110 -0.45 -18.86 9.78
C SER A 110 -1.52 -19.94 9.51
N ALA A 111 -1.45 -20.60 8.37
CA ALA A 111 -2.37 -21.68 8.01
C ALA A 111 -2.21 -22.91 8.93
N ALA A 112 -1.01 -23.17 9.44
CA ALA A 112 -0.72 -24.24 10.41
C ALA A 112 -1.07 -23.85 11.85
N GLY A 113 -1.43 -22.59 12.11
CA GLY A 113 -1.61 -22.06 13.47
C GLY A 113 -0.30 -21.96 14.26
N GLU A 114 0.83 -21.91 13.56
CA GLU A 114 2.16 -21.81 14.16
C GLU A 114 2.56 -20.35 14.35
N PRO A 115 3.22 -19.98 15.47
CA PRO A 115 3.68 -18.64 15.68
C PRO A 115 4.86 -18.29 14.78
N LEU A 116 5.04 -17.00 14.50
CA LEU A 116 6.23 -16.50 13.82
C LEU A 116 7.47 -16.69 14.72
N ASP A 117 8.62 -17.02 14.10
CA ASP A 117 9.89 -17.11 14.79
C ASP A 117 10.31 -15.72 15.32
N PRO A 118 10.37 -15.53 16.66
CA PRO A 118 10.71 -14.24 17.25
C PRO A 118 12.10 -13.72 16.84
N SER A 119 13.04 -14.61 16.49
CA SER A 119 14.40 -14.22 16.05
C SER A 119 14.41 -13.55 14.67
N LYS A 120 13.34 -13.71 13.91
CA LYS A 120 13.15 -13.07 12.60
C LYS A 120 12.31 -11.80 12.65
N ILE A 121 11.74 -11.46 13.80
CA ILE A 121 10.98 -10.21 13.97
C ILE A 121 11.97 -9.08 14.25
N VAL A 122 11.87 -8.02 13.48
CA VAL A 122 12.75 -6.85 13.56
C VAL A 122 11.92 -5.58 13.71
N ALA A 123 12.23 -4.81 14.74
CA ALA A 123 11.79 -3.42 14.88
C ALA A 123 12.96 -2.53 14.46
N PRO A 124 12.89 -1.81 13.34
CA PRO A 124 13.95 -0.89 12.94
C PRO A 124 14.01 0.29 13.92
N ASP A 125 15.22 0.78 14.17
CA ASP A 125 15.40 2.01 14.94
C ASP A 125 14.85 3.20 14.15
N MET A 126 13.97 3.98 14.81
CA MET A 126 13.39 5.20 14.26
C MET A 126 13.96 6.40 14.99
N PRO A 127 14.90 7.15 14.38
CA PRO A 127 15.62 8.23 15.06
C PRO A 127 14.73 9.36 15.55
N GLY A 128 13.56 9.57 14.92
CA GLY A 128 12.62 10.63 15.32
C GLY A 128 11.52 10.86 14.29
N PRO A 129 10.72 11.92 14.41
CA PRO A 129 9.69 12.27 13.45
C PRO A 129 10.29 12.60 12.08
N GLY A 130 9.56 12.25 11.01
CA GLY A 130 10.00 12.41 9.62
C GLY A 130 10.89 11.28 9.09
N TYR A 131 11.35 10.37 9.93
CA TYR A 131 12.03 9.15 9.48
C TYR A 131 11.02 8.10 9.01
N ALA A 132 11.40 7.35 7.98
CA ALA A 132 10.51 6.38 7.35
C ALA A 132 11.22 5.06 7.05
N VAL A 133 10.45 3.98 7.08
CA VAL A 133 10.82 2.70 6.45
C VAL A 133 10.31 2.72 5.01
N LEU A 134 11.19 2.57 4.04
CA LEU A 134 10.84 2.33 2.64
C LEU A 134 10.80 0.80 2.43
N GLN A 135 9.71 0.30 1.86
CA GLN A 135 9.50 -1.14 1.74
C GLN A 135 8.83 -1.55 0.42
N GLN A 136 8.97 -2.82 0.10
CA GLN A 136 8.11 -3.50 -0.86
C GLN A 136 6.87 -4.01 -0.11
N GLY A 137 5.85 -3.15 0.01
CA GLY A 137 4.70 -3.40 0.87
C GLY A 137 3.97 -4.71 0.57
N ASN A 138 3.89 -5.11 -0.70
CA ASN A 138 3.26 -6.36 -1.13
C ASN A 138 4.08 -7.64 -0.84
N MET A 139 5.32 -7.50 -0.35
CA MET A 139 6.24 -8.62 -0.11
C MET A 139 6.64 -8.74 1.35
N VAL A 140 6.80 -7.61 2.03
CA VAL A 140 7.28 -7.56 3.42
C VAL A 140 6.09 -7.72 4.37
N VAL A 141 6.07 -8.82 5.13
CA VAL A 141 5.08 -9.00 6.19
C VAL A 141 5.46 -8.11 7.36
N HIS A 142 4.56 -7.22 7.74
CA HIS A 142 4.80 -6.22 8.78
C HIS A 142 3.56 -5.96 9.63
N ARG A 143 3.76 -5.29 10.75
CA ARG A 143 2.68 -4.84 11.66
C ARG A 143 3.03 -3.52 12.35
N ALA A 144 2.02 -2.91 12.93
CA ALA A 144 2.17 -1.78 13.84
C ALA A 144 1.60 -2.13 15.20
N LYS A 145 2.47 -2.21 16.22
CA LYS A 145 2.07 -2.58 17.59
C LYS A 145 1.29 -1.48 18.29
N GLY A 146 0.55 -1.88 19.29
CA GLY A 146 -0.13 -0.98 20.20
C GLY A 146 0.83 -0.26 21.15
N LEU A 147 0.39 0.87 21.66
CA LEU A 147 1.07 1.54 22.78
C LEU A 147 0.85 0.74 24.07
N ARG A 148 1.88 0.67 24.90
CA ARG A 148 1.82 0.05 26.25
C ARG A 148 1.46 1.04 27.35
N GLU A 149 1.54 2.32 27.04
CA GLU A 149 1.16 3.44 27.91
C GLU A 149 0.38 4.48 27.10
N ALA A 150 -0.36 5.35 27.78
CA ALA A 150 -1.09 6.42 27.12
C ALA A 150 -0.13 7.37 26.39
N GLY A 151 -0.45 7.68 25.15
CA GLY A 151 0.38 8.53 24.30
C GLY A 151 -0.25 8.72 22.92
N GLU A 152 0.42 9.47 22.08
CA GLU A 152 0.00 9.69 20.70
C GLU A 152 1.05 9.12 19.73
N ARG A 153 0.60 8.21 18.86
CA ARG A 153 1.40 7.64 17.78
C ARG A 153 0.69 7.83 16.46
N ILE A 154 1.31 8.58 15.58
CA ILE A 154 0.81 8.82 14.22
C ILE A 154 1.89 8.41 13.23
N THR A 155 1.52 7.58 12.26
CA THR A 155 2.34 7.28 11.09
C THR A 155 1.62 7.69 9.81
N MET A 156 2.40 8.01 8.79
CA MET A 156 1.91 8.31 7.45
C MET A 156 2.44 7.27 6.47
N VAL A 157 1.55 6.73 5.67
CA VAL A 157 1.89 5.84 4.55
C VAL A 157 1.69 6.59 3.25
N ASN A 158 2.65 6.46 2.33
CA ASN A 158 2.53 6.99 0.97
C ASN A 158 2.97 5.94 -0.04
N GLY A 159 2.09 5.66 -1.00
CA GLY A 159 2.29 4.62 -2.00
C GLY A 159 2.88 5.16 -3.30
N TYR A 160 3.64 4.30 -3.98
CA TYR A 160 4.26 4.56 -5.28
C TYR A 160 4.02 3.41 -6.24
N VAL A 161 3.96 3.73 -7.53
CA VAL A 161 3.90 2.76 -8.63
C VAL A 161 5.13 2.92 -9.52
N PRO A 162 5.67 1.84 -10.11
CA PRO A 162 6.65 1.96 -11.17
C PRO A 162 6.09 2.75 -12.35
N ARG A 163 6.94 3.59 -12.95
CA ARG A 163 6.61 4.24 -14.23
C ARG A 163 6.56 3.22 -15.36
N ASP A 164 7.42 2.21 -15.29
CA ASP A 164 7.44 1.11 -16.25
C ASP A 164 6.29 0.14 -15.96
N ILE A 165 5.37 0.09 -16.90
CA ILE A 165 4.13 -0.68 -16.84
C ILE A 165 4.33 -2.20 -16.97
N SER A 166 5.55 -2.66 -17.32
CA SER A 166 5.90 -4.09 -17.33
C SER A 166 5.94 -4.69 -15.92
N PHE A 167 6.14 -3.85 -14.90
CA PHE A 167 6.04 -4.31 -13.52
C PHE A 167 4.57 -4.60 -13.14
N PRO A 168 4.31 -5.78 -12.53
CA PRO A 168 2.95 -6.11 -12.10
C PRO A 168 2.42 -5.12 -11.06
N ASP A 169 1.16 -4.75 -11.22
CA ASP A 169 0.38 -4.02 -10.22
C ASP A 169 -0.22 -5.00 -9.21
N PHE A 170 -0.29 -4.58 -7.95
CA PHE A 170 -0.83 -5.37 -6.86
C PHE A 170 -2.05 -4.71 -6.21
N SER A 171 -2.55 -3.61 -6.81
CA SER A 171 -3.77 -2.95 -6.35
C SER A 171 -4.94 -3.93 -6.43
N ARG A 172 -5.72 -4.00 -5.35
CA ARG A 172 -6.84 -4.93 -5.24
C ARG A 172 -8.11 -4.17 -4.92
N PHE A 173 -9.06 -4.20 -5.83
CA PHE A 173 -10.33 -3.50 -5.65
C PHE A 173 -11.13 -4.02 -4.45
N ASP A 174 -11.13 -5.32 -4.22
CA ASP A 174 -11.82 -5.95 -3.10
C ASP A 174 -11.32 -5.41 -1.74
N GLN A 175 -10.02 -5.21 -1.58
CA GLN A 175 -9.41 -4.65 -0.36
C GLN A 175 -9.67 -3.14 -0.22
N LEU A 176 -9.58 -2.38 -1.31
CA LEU A 176 -9.95 -0.96 -1.31
C LEU A 176 -11.42 -0.77 -0.93
N TYR A 177 -12.29 -1.61 -1.47
CA TYR A 177 -13.72 -1.58 -1.20
C TYR A 177 -14.09 -1.92 0.25
N LEU A 178 -13.21 -2.59 1.00
CA LEU A 178 -13.37 -2.84 2.43
C LEU A 178 -13.05 -1.62 3.29
N VAL A 179 -12.05 -0.84 2.92
CA VAL A 179 -11.45 0.16 3.79
C VAL A 179 -11.79 1.60 3.41
N ASP A 180 -12.14 1.86 2.15
CA ASP A 180 -12.46 3.19 1.63
C ASP A 180 -13.97 3.39 1.41
N PRO A 181 -14.46 4.63 1.34
CA PRO A 181 -15.83 4.90 0.90
C PRO A 181 -16.09 4.28 -0.48
N LYS A 182 -17.23 3.60 -0.62
CA LYS A 182 -17.51 2.73 -1.77
C LYS A 182 -17.47 3.46 -3.12
N ASP A 183 -18.01 4.66 -3.17
CA ASP A 183 -18.03 5.54 -4.33
C ASP A 183 -16.63 6.01 -4.71
N VAL A 184 -15.81 6.33 -3.72
CA VAL A 184 -14.41 6.72 -3.92
C VAL A 184 -13.58 5.54 -4.40
N ALA A 185 -13.65 4.39 -3.71
CA ALA A 185 -12.91 3.18 -4.07
C ALA A 185 -13.19 2.77 -5.53
N ALA A 186 -14.46 2.72 -5.94
CA ALA A 186 -14.84 2.36 -7.30
C ALA A 186 -14.33 3.37 -8.34
N SER A 187 -14.47 4.67 -8.05
CA SER A 187 -14.06 5.74 -8.97
C SER A 187 -12.55 5.80 -9.14
N GLU A 188 -11.80 5.74 -8.04
CA GLU A 188 -10.34 5.80 -8.08
C GLU A 188 -9.72 4.55 -8.69
N TYR A 189 -10.26 3.37 -8.37
CA TYR A 189 -9.79 2.13 -8.97
C TYR A 189 -10.03 2.11 -10.49
N THR A 190 -11.22 2.52 -10.95
CA THR A 190 -11.51 2.65 -12.37
C THR A 190 -10.52 3.60 -13.05
N ARG A 191 -10.21 4.73 -12.42
CA ARG A 191 -9.24 5.71 -12.93
C ARG A 191 -7.82 5.12 -12.99
N HIS A 192 -7.40 4.39 -11.94
CA HIS A 192 -6.11 3.73 -11.87
C HIS A 192 -5.96 2.69 -12.99
N MET A 193 -6.94 1.80 -13.16
CA MET A 193 -6.92 0.78 -14.21
C MET A 193 -6.98 1.40 -15.62
N SER A 194 -7.70 2.51 -15.80
CA SER A 194 -7.70 3.26 -17.06
C SER A 194 -6.32 3.86 -17.36
N TRP A 195 -5.62 4.35 -16.33
CA TRP A 195 -4.23 4.77 -16.47
C TRP A 195 -3.33 3.60 -16.88
N MET A 196 -3.45 2.44 -16.24
CA MET A 196 -2.69 1.22 -16.59
C MET A 196 -2.87 0.82 -18.06
N VAL A 197 -4.11 0.78 -18.54
CA VAL A 197 -4.43 0.47 -19.95
C VAL A 197 -3.79 1.49 -20.89
N ARG A 198 -3.93 2.78 -20.58
CA ARG A 198 -3.34 3.85 -21.40
C ARG A 198 -1.83 3.73 -21.49
N GLU A 199 -1.15 3.50 -20.37
CA GLU A 199 0.32 3.39 -20.39
C GLU A 199 0.80 2.12 -21.12
N ARG A 200 0.04 1.02 -21.08
CA ARG A 200 0.34 -0.15 -21.92
C ARG A 200 0.22 0.17 -23.40
N LEU A 201 -0.85 0.83 -23.80
CA LEU A 201 -1.01 1.30 -25.18
C LEU A 201 0.11 2.25 -25.60
N ASN A 202 0.52 3.17 -24.72
CA ASN A 202 1.64 4.07 -24.97
C ASN A 202 2.97 3.33 -25.14
N ALA A 203 3.23 2.31 -24.31
CA ALA A 203 4.41 1.46 -24.44
C ALA A 203 4.42 0.71 -25.77
N ASP A 204 3.31 0.08 -26.13
CA ASP A 204 3.17 -0.62 -27.41
C ASP A 204 3.40 0.30 -28.62
N LEU A 205 2.91 1.55 -28.56
CA LEU A 205 3.16 2.54 -29.61
C LEU A 205 4.62 2.98 -29.69
N SER A 206 5.30 3.05 -28.54
CA SER A 206 6.71 3.47 -28.48
C SER A 206 7.66 2.37 -29.02
N ASP A 207 7.31 1.12 -28.78
CA ASP A 207 8.12 -0.05 -29.15
C ASP A 207 7.70 -0.67 -30.48
N PHE A 208 6.88 0.05 -31.26
CA PHE A 208 6.38 -0.45 -32.53
C PHE A 208 7.52 -0.67 -33.54
N ALA A 209 7.71 -1.92 -33.97
CA ALA A 209 8.60 -2.31 -35.02
C ALA A 209 7.82 -3.02 -36.14
N PHE A 210 8.21 -2.81 -37.40
CA PHE A 210 7.65 -3.58 -38.49
C PHE A 210 8.00 -5.07 -38.36
N SER A 211 6.97 -5.91 -38.32
CA SER A 211 7.10 -7.35 -38.13
C SER A 211 5.99 -8.06 -38.87
N GLU A 212 6.25 -9.29 -39.31
CA GLU A 212 5.22 -10.20 -39.85
C GLU A 212 4.65 -11.13 -38.78
N ASP A 213 5.09 -11.01 -37.52
CA ASP A 213 4.65 -11.81 -36.36
C ASP A 213 3.26 -11.33 -35.91
N LYS A 214 2.22 -11.81 -36.58
CA LYS A 214 0.83 -11.48 -36.29
C LYS A 214 0.36 -12.04 -34.95
N GLU A 215 0.90 -13.18 -34.52
CA GLU A 215 0.52 -13.81 -33.25
C GLU A 215 0.97 -12.93 -32.08
N SER A 216 2.23 -12.49 -32.06
CA SER A 216 2.71 -11.56 -31.03
C SER A 216 1.92 -10.24 -31.01
N MET A 217 1.48 -9.74 -32.15
CA MET A 217 0.62 -8.57 -32.25
C MET A 217 -0.79 -8.83 -31.67
N ALA A 218 -1.37 -10.00 -31.96
CA ALA A 218 -2.65 -10.40 -31.40
C ALA A 218 -2.60 -10.57 -29.89
N ASP A 219 -1.56 -11.23 -29.36
CA ASP A 219 -1.34 -11.46 -27.92
C ASP A 219 -1.34 -10.14 -27.12
N ARG A 220 -0.78 -9.07 -27.66
CA ARG A 220 -0.80 -7.74 -26.99
C ARG A 220 -2.22 -7.22 -26.80
N PHE A 221 -3.07 -7.33 -27.81
CA PHE A 221 -4.48 -6.93 -27.71
C PHE A 221 -5.28 -7.85 -26.80
N GLU A 222 -5.01 -9.17 -26.81
CA GLU A 222 -5.66 -10.11 -25.92
C GLU A 222 -5.32 -9.83 -24.47
N GLN A 223 -4.06 -9.54 -24.13
CA GLN A 223 -3.64 -9.15 -22.79
C GLN A 223 -4.33 -7.87 -22.30
N LEU A 224 -4.50 -6.88 -23.17
CA LEU A 224 -5.25 -5.67 -22.83
C LEU A 224 -6.74 -5.96 -22.61
N ALA A 225 -7.34 -6.77 -23.47
CA ALA A 225 -8.74 -7.17 -23.35
C ALA A 225 -8.98 -7.96 -22.06
N GLU A 226 -8.07 -8.87 -21.67
CA GLU A 226 -8.12 -9.61 -20.44
C GLU A 226 -8.01 -8.69 -19.21
N LEU A 227 -7.08 -7.74 -19.21
CA LEU A 227 -6.95 -6.74 -18.16
C LEU A 227 -8.25 -5.96 -17.95
N MET A 228 -8.86 -5.49 -19.05
CA MET A 228 -10.13 -4.75 -19.00
C MET A 228 -11.30 -5.62 -18.54
N ALA A 229 -11.37 -6.87 -19.00
CA ALA A 229 -12.42 -7.81 -18.61
C ALA A 229 -12.31 -8.18 -17.11
N THR A 230 -11.09 -8.46 -16.66
CA THR A 230 -10.81 -8.75 -15.23
C THR A 230 -11.18 -7.57 -14.35
N THR A 231 -10.77 -6.35 -14.71
CA THR A 231 -11.16 -5.13 -13.99
C THR A 231 -12.68 -4.97 -13.90
N ALA A 232 -13.38 -5.18 -15.01
CA ALA A 232 -14.83 -5.07 -15.03
C ALA A 232 -15.51 -6.14 -14.15
N LYS A 233 -14.93 -7.34 -14.08
CA LYS A 233 -15.40 -8.42 -13.18
C LYS A 233 -15.18 -8.05 -11.74
N GLU A 234 -13.97 -7.62 -11.35
CA GLU A 234 -13.64 -7.19 -9.99
C GLU A 234 -14.58 -6.09 -9.48
N LEU A 235 -14.85 -5.07 -10.32
CA LEU A 235 -15.78 -3.99 -9.99
C LEU A 235 -17.21 -4.49 -9.73
N ARG A 236 -17.67 -5.56 -10.40
CA ARG A 236 -19.02 -6.14 -10.20
C ARG A 236 -19.10 -7.04 -8.97
N GLU A 237 -18.02 -7.75 -8.65
CA GLU A 237 -17.98 -8.81 -7.63
C GLU A 237 -17.50 -8.32 -6.25
N ALA A 238 -17.08 -7.06 -6.13
CA ALA A 238 -16.61 -6.52 -4.86
C ALA A 238 -17.69 -6.54 -3.79
N GLY A 239 -17.30 -6.90 -2.56
CA GLY A 239 -18.18 -6.85 -1.38
C GLY A 239 -18.19 -8.12 -0.53
N SER A 240 -17.57 -9.23 -0.99
CA SER A 240 -17.45 -10.48 -0.22
C SER A 240 -16.08 -10.69 0.42
N ALA A 241 -15.13 -9.81 0.15
CA ALA A 241 -13.76 -9.93 0.67
C ALA A 241 -13.70 -9.74 2.19
N LYS A 242 -12.68 -10.34 2.79
CA LYS A 242 -12.30 -10.12 4.19
C LYS A 242 -10.93 -9.47 4.24
N VAL A 243 -10.66 -8.74 5.33
CA VAL A 243 -9.30 -8.24 5.60
C VAL A 243 -8.35 -9.42 5.75
N GLU A 244 -7.22 -9.35 5.07
CA GLU A 244 -6.20 -10.39 5.09
C GLU A 244 -5.14 -10.05 6.15
N HIS A 245 -5.07 -10.88 7.19
CA HIS A 245 -4.04 -10.82 8.21
C HIS A 245 -3.39 -12.19 8.38
N PHE A 246 -2.14 -12.20 8.83
CA PHE A 246 -1.41 -13.42 9.18
C PHE A 246 -1.42 -13.62 10.70
N GLY A 247 -2.33 -14.46 11.20
CA GLY A 247 -2.46 -14.71 12.63
C GLY A 247 -3.03 -13.53 13.43
N ASP A 248 -3.07 -13.70 14.75
CA ASP A 248 -3.68 -12.71 15.65
C ASP A 248 -2.71 -11.64 16.19
N GLY A 249 -1.46 -11.63 15.78
CA GLY A 249 -0.47 -10.60 16.07
C GLY A 249 0.22 -10.72 17.42
#